data_bf48dee370feb1232c0a6e804a9d6c82
#
_entry.id   bf48dee370feb1232c0a6e804a9d6c82
#
_cell.length_a   1.000
_cell.length_b   1.000
_cell.length_c   1.000
_cell.angle_alpha   90.00
_cell.angle_beta   90.00
_cell.angle_gamma   90.00
#
_symmetry.space_group_name_H-M   'P 1'
#
loop_
_entity.id
_entity.type
_entity.pdbx_description
1 polymer ?
#
loop_
_entity_poly.entity_id
_entity_poly.type
_entity_poly.pdbx_seq_one_letter_code
_entity_poly.pdbx_strand_id
1 'polypeptide(L)'
;MQWRPLASLVGLTLALSGCAALSCTPVTIDVASKDQRTRMVSEFRGVTNDEAGRLSPIERQKFVTEYWVADGQGRSYRVTEEQWRDARPGQPLGVCR
;
A
#
# COMPACT_ATOMS: atom_id res chain seq x y z
N MET A 1 -5.22 -41.29 20.44
CA MET A 1 -5.08 -40.75 20.31
C MET A 1 -4.68 -39.99 19.70
N GLN A 2 -4.40 -39.67 19.25
CA GLN A 2 -3.98 -38.97 18.76
C GLN A 2 -4.37 -38.13 18.07
N TRP A 3 -4.50 -37.63 17.91
CA TRP A 3 -4.97 -36.76 17.46
C TRP A 3 -4.30 -35.75 17.19
N ARG A 4 -3.55 -35.48 17.48
CA ARG A 4 -2.87 -34.54 17.41
C ARG A 4 -2.46 -34.04 16.23
N PRO A 5 -2.38 -34.40 15.33
CA PRO A 5 -1.95 -34.02 14.05
C PRO A 5 -2.67 -32.88 13.44
N LEU A 6 -3.77 -32.59 13.94
CA LEU A 6 -4.55 -31.52 13.42
C LEU A 6 -3.89 -30.18 13.46
N ALA A 7 -3.03 -29.99 14.42
CA ALA A 7 -2.36 -28.72 14.57
C ALA A 7 -1.50 -28.36 13.39
N SER A 8 -0.97 -29.32 12.71
CA SER A 8 -0.12 -29.01 11.59
C SER A 8 -0.86 -28.38 10.43
N LEU A 9 -2.11 -28.64 10.32
CA LEU A 9 -2.87 -28.01 9.26
C LEU A 9 -2.98 -26.53 9.43
N VAL A 10 -3.01 -26.10 10.64
CA VAL A 10 -3.06 -24.67 10.92
C VAL A 10 -1.80 -24.00 10.43
N GLY A 11 -0.70 -24.66 10.58
CA GLY A 11 0.56 -24.12 10.10
C GLY A 11 0.57 -23.89 8.61
N LEU A 12 -0.04 -24.75 7.85
CA LEU A 12 -0.10 -24.57 6.42
C LEU A 12 -0.88 -23.33 6.03
N THR A 13 -1.95 -23.09 6.71
CA THR A 13 -2.75 -21.91 6.46
C THR A 13 -1.94 -20.65 6.67
N LEU A 14 -1.16 -20.61 7.69
CA LEU A 14 -0.32 -19.46 7.96
C LEU A 14 0.73 -19.25 6.89
N ALA A 15 1.23 -20.31 6.31
CA ALA A 15 2.21 -20.19 5.25
C ALA A 15 1.65 -19.47 4.04
N LEU A 16 0.41 -19.69 3.72
CA LEU A 16 -0.23 -19.00 2.63
C LEU A 16 -0.35 -17.51 2.90
N SER A 17 -0.66 -17.18 4.12
CA SER A 17 -0.71 -15.76 4.50
C SER A 17 0.64 -15.10 4.34
N GLY A 18 1.70 -15.81 4.62
CA GLY A 18 3.04 -15.29 4.46
C GLY A 18 3.35 -14.91 3.03
N CYS A 19 2.85 -15.64 2.07
CA CYS A 19 3.10 -15.32 0.68
C CYS A 19 2.51 -13.97 0.30
N ALA A 20 1.36 -13.66 0.84
CA ALA A 20 0.71 -12.40 0.53
C ALA A 20 1.48 -11.20 1.09
N ALA A 21 2.31 -11.41 2.06
CA ALA A 21 3.05 -10.34 2.71
C ALA A 21 4.44 -10.12 2.16
N LEU A 22 4.79 -10.74 1.01
CA LEU A 22 6.14 -10.63 0.48
C LEU A 22 6.56 -9.21 0.13
N SER A 23 5.61 -8.37 -0.22
CA SER A 23 5.91 -7.01 -0.63
C SER A 23 6.05 -6.04 0.54
N CYS A 24 5.70 -6.44 1.76
CA CYS A 24 5.81 -5.56 2.90
C CYS A 24 5.84 -6.36 4.19
N THR A 25 6.36 -5.73 5.23
CA THR A 25 6.36 -6.30 6.57
C THR A 25 5.24 -5.64 7.37
N PRO A 26 4.25 -6.40 7.82
CA PRO A 26 3.18 -5.81 8.62
C PRO A 26 3.69 -5.41 10.00
N VAL A 27 3.39 -4.21 10.41
CA VAL A 27 3.72 -3.70 11.75
C VAL A 27 2.53 -2.93 12.29
N THR A 28 2.46 -2.84 13.60
CA THR A 28 1.44 -2.02 14.25
C THR A 28 2.10 -0.79 14.83
N ILE A 29 1.56 0.37 14.49
CA ILE A 29 2.08 1.64 14.99
C ILE A 29 0.98 2.38 15.74
N ASP A 30 1.38 3.30 16.60
CA ASP A 30 0.44 4.24 17.20
C ASP A 30 0.40 5.48 16.33
N VAL A 31 -0.76 5.82 15.85
CA VAL A 31 -0.93 6.95 14.95
C VAL A 31 -0.73 8.24 15.71
N ALA A 32 0.22 9.05 15.29
CA ALA A 32 0.42 10.38 15.86
C ALA A 32 -0.25 11.44 15.01
N SER A 33 -0.21 11.30 13.70
CA SER A 33 -0.82 12.25 12.80
C SER A 33 -1.16 11.60 11.48
N LYS A 34 -2.00 12.27 10.69
CA LYS A 34 -2.39 11.84 9.34
C LYS A 34 -2.10 12.97 8.37
N ASP A 35 -1.78 12.59 7.15
CA ASP A 35 -1.47 13.55 6.11
C ASP A 35 -2.01 13.06 4.77
N GLN A 36 -2.39 13.99 3.94
CA GLN A 36 -2.87 13.74 2.58
C GLN A 36 -1.95 14.48 1.64
N ARG A 37 -1.42 13.80 0.65
CA ARG A 37 -0.51 14.40 -0.31
C ARG A 37 -1.04 14.17 -1.70
N THR A 38 -1.08 15.23 -2.49
CA THR A 38 -1.50 15.14 -3.88
C THR A 38 -0.28 15.40 -4.75
N ARG A 39 -0.06 14.53 -5.70
CA ARG A 39 1.02 14.74 -6.65
C ARG A 39 0.54 14.44 -8.06
N MET A 40 1.23 15.02 -9.02
CA MET A 40 0.93 14.83 -10.41
C MET A 40 1.80 13.70 -10.96
N VAL A 41 1.17 12.77 -11.66
CA VAL A 41 1.88 11.69 -12.31
C VAL A 41 1.54 11.68 -13.78
N SER A 42 2.48 11.22 -14.60
CA SER A 42 2.27 11.05 -16.03
C SER A 42 1.82 9.62 -16.29
N GLU A 43 0.80 9.49 -17.09
CA GLU A 43 0.26 8.20 -17.47
C GLU A 43 0.45 8.00 -18.96
N PHE A 44 1.08 6.90 -19.35
CA PHE A 44 1.26 6.56 -20.74
C PHE A 44 -0.06 6.08 -21.33
N ARG A 45 -0.49 6.72 -22.43
CA ARG A 45 -1.79 6.41 -23.06
C ARG A 45 -1.63 5.76 -24.41
N GLY A 46 -0.44 5.62 -24.90
CA GLY A 46 -0.19 5.04 -26.20
C GLY A 46 0.77 5.88 -27.00
N VAL A 47 0.79 5.66 -28.31
CA VAL A 47 1.65 6.41 -29.20
C VAL A 47 0.82 6.98 -30.36
N THR A 48 1.29 8.06 -30.94
CA THR A 48 0.69 8.65 -32.11
C THR A 48 1.76 8.88 -33.17
N ASN A 49 1.35 8.93 -34.44
CA ASN A 49 2.23 9.25 -35.54
C ASN A 49 2.04 10.72 -35.91
N ASP A 50 3.15 11.42 -36.16
CA ASP A 50 3.06 12.76 -36.73
C ASP A 50 3.03 12.64 -38.24
N GLU A 51 2.97 13.79 -38.90
CA GLU A 51 2.88 13.86 -40.38
C GLU A 51 4.14 13.27 -41.04
N ALA A 52 5.25 13.32 -40.34
CA ALA A 52 6.50 12.78 -40.85
C ALA A 52 6.64 11.27 -40.55
N GLY A 53 5.65 10.64 -39.95
CA GLY A 53 5.67 9.23 -39.62
C GLY A 53 6.42 8.88 -38.35
N ARG A 54 6.77 9.86 -37.54
CA ARG A 54 7.46 9.62 -36.29
C ARG A 54 6.48 9.24 -35.20
N LEU A 55 6.90 8.30 -34.36
CA LEU A 55 6.10 7.87 -33.22
C LEU A 55 6.40 8.76 -32.03
N SER A 56 5.35 9.27 -31.41
CA SER A 56 5.47 10.07 -30.19
C SER A 56 4.60 9.48 -29.10
N PRO A 57 5.07 9.42 -27.87
CA PRO A 57 4.25 8.91 -26.78
C PRO A 57 3.15 9.93 -26.43
N ILE A 58 1.98 9.40 -26.14
CA ILE A 58 0.88 10.20 -25.63
C ILE A 58 0.89 10.04 -24.13
N GLU A 59 1.13 11.13 -23.43
CA GLU A 59 1.13 11.14 -21.98
C GLU A 59 0.01 12.03 -21.47
N ARG A 60 -0.64 11.57 -20.44
CA ARG A 60 -1.67 12.31 -19.77
C ARG A 60 -1.24 12.52 -18.33
N GLN A 61 -1.36 13.76 -17.87
CA GLN A 61 -1.08 14.04 -16.47
C GLN A 61 -2.34 13.91 -15.66
N LYS A 62 -2.21 13.31 -14.48
CA LYS A 62 -3.33 13.21 -13.57
C LYS A 62 -2.83 13.41 -12.16
N PHE A 63 -3.74 13.81 -11.28
CA PHE A 63 -3.44 14.01 -9.88
C PHE A 63 -3.79 12.74 -9.11
N VAL A 64 -2.89 12.32 -8.24
CA VAL A 64 -3.09 11.15 -7.39
C VAL A 64 -2.97 11.62 -5.96
N THR A 65 -3.93 11.24 -5.13
CA THR A 65 -3.89 11.53 -3.71
C THR A 65 -3.32 10.34 -2.98
N GLU A 66 -2.33 10.59 -2.16
CA GLU A 66 -1.71 9.59 -1.31
C GLU A 66 -2.08 9.86 0.14
N TYR A 67 -2.28 8.80 0.88
CA TYR A 67 -2.69 8.87 2.27
C TYR A 67 -1.56 8.35 3.14
N TRP A 68 -1.16 9.14 4.11
CA TRP A 68 -0.02 8.85 4.96
C TRP A 68 -0.39 9.00 6.42
N VAL A 69 0.19 8.14 7.25
CA VAL A 69 0.10 8.27 8.69
C VAL A 69 1.51 8.31 9.25
N ALA A 70 1.70 9.02 10.33
CA ALA A 70 2.98 9.11 11.00
C ALA A 70 2.86 8.54 12.41
N ASP A 71 3.90 7.88 12.86
CA ASP A 71 3.98 7.40 14.24
C ASP A 71 4.62 8.45 15.14
N GLY A 72 4.72 8.15 16.43
CA GLY A 72 5.29 9.08 17.39
C GLY A 72 6.78 9.30 17.24
N GLN A 73 7.43 8.52 16.39
CA GLN A 73 8.86 8.65 16.15
C GLN A 73 9.17 9.41 14.86
N GLY A 74 8.15 9.92 14.20
CA GLY A 74 8.33 10.70 12.99
C GLY A 74 8.41 9.89 11.71
N ARG A 75 8.19 8.59 11.76
CA ARG A 75 8.15 7.76 10.54
C ARG A 75 6.80 7.84 9.90
N SER A 76 6.79 7.96 8.58
CA SER A 76 5.55 8.02 7.80
C SER A 76 5.34 6.71 7.06
N TYR A 77 4.09 6.31 6.95
CA TYR A 77 3.69 5.08 6.26
C TYR A 77 2.55 5.39 5.32
N ARG A 78 2.67 4.89 4.10
CA ARG A 78 1.60 5.04 3.13
C ARG A 78 0.53 4.01 3.42
N VAL A 79 -0.73 4.45 3.41
CA VAL A 79 -1.86 3.59 3.73
C VAL A 79 -2.93 3.75 2.66
N THR A 80 -3.92 2.89 2.72
CA THR A 80 -5.08 3.02 1.84
C THR A 80 -5.98 4.15 2.35
N GLU A 81 -6.85 4.62 1.49
CA GLU A 81 -7.81 5.64 1.88
C GLU A 81 -8.67 5.16 3.05
N GLU A 82 -9.08 3.91 3.04
CA GLU A 82 -9.90 3.37 4.12
C GLU A 82 -9.16 3.34 5.43
N GLN A 83 -7.92 2.88 5.42
CA GLN A 83 -7.09 2.88 6.62
C GLN A 83 -6.90 4.30 7.15
N TRP A 84 -6.66 5.24 6.25
CA TRP A 84 -6.45 6.63 6.62
C TRP A 84 -7.71 7.24 7.23
N ARG A 85 -8.85 6.93 6.64
CA ARG A 85 -10.12 7.45 7.13
C ARG A 85 -10.44 6.95 8.53
N ASP A 86 -10.12 5.68 8.80
CA ASP A 86 -10.39 5.05 10.08
C ASP A 86 -9.32 5.33 11.13
N ALA A 87 -8.16 5.81 10.72
CA ALA A 87 -7.06 6.08 11.63
C ALA A 87 -7.39 7.26 12.53
N ARG A 88 -7.09 7.10 13.81
CA ARG A 88 -7.30 8.14 14.80
C ARG A 88 -6.03 8.35 15.60
N PRO A 89 -5.64 9.59 15.88
CA PRO A 89 -4.47 9.86 16.71
C PRO A 89 -4.59 9.16 18.07
N GLY A 90 -3.51 8.53 18.46
CA GLY A 90 -3.46 7.80 19.72
C GLY A 90 -3.93 6.36 19.65
N GLN A 91 -4.37 5.89 18.50
CA GLN A 91 -4.84 4.52 18.35
C GLN A 91 -3.88 3.69 17.50
N PRO A 92 -3.85 2.38 17.73
CA PRO A 92 -2.99 1.51 16.94
C PRO A 92 -3.55 1.31 15.55
N LEU A 93 -2.67 1.14 14.59
CA LEU A 93 -3.01 0.87 13.20
C LEU A 93 -2.00 -0.09 12.61
N GLY A 94 -2.49 -1.11 11.90
CA GLY A 94 -1.62 -2.02 11.17
C GLY A 94 -1.24 -1.41 9.83
N VAL A 95 0.04 -1.34 9.56
CA VAL A 95 0.57 -0.78 8.31
C VAL A 95 1.63 -1.69 7.74
N CYS A 96 2.02 -1.45 6.49
CA CYS A 96 3.13 -2.11 5.83
C CYS A 96 4.39 -1.26 5.92
N ARG A 97 5.49 -1.94 6.21
CA ARG A 97 6.76 -1.24 6.35
C ARG A 97 7.77 -1.64 5.27
#